data_e210e4c5e3ae4fe090127cce9ae69ae5
#
_entry.id   e210e4c5e3ae4fe090127cce9ae69ae5
#
_cell.length_a   1.000
_cell.length_b   1.000
_cell.length_c   1.000
_cell.angle_alpha   90.00
_cell.angle_beta   90.00
_cell.angle_gamma   90.00
#
_symmetry.space_group_name_H-M   'P 1'
#
loop_
_entity.id
_entity.type
_entity.pdbx_description
1 polymer ?
#
loop_
_entity_poly.entity_id
_entity_poly.type
_entity_poly.pdbx_seq_one_letter_code
_entity_poly.pdbx_strand_id
1 'polypeptide(L)'
;MEKKPFYITTPIYYPSGNPHIGHCYTTVACDSIARYRRMQGYDVMFLTGTDEHGLKIEQKAAEKGVTPKEYVDEVVKTFKKLWSYMNISYDRYIRTTDDYHIETVQKIFKALYDKGYIYKGEYKGKYCTPCESFWTESQLDENGCCPECHREVTEAKEEAYFFKMSSFAERIEKLLTETDYLQPKTRATELVNNFIKPGLEDLCVSRTTFKWGIPVTFDDKHVVYVWIDALSNLSLIHISETT
;
A
#
# COMPACT_ATOMS: atom_id res chain seq x y z
N MET A 1 -23.56 -26.25 -13.15
CA MET A 1 -22.47 -26.43 -12.17
C MET A 1 -21.95 -25.05 -11.80
N GLU A 2 -21.86 -24.76 -10.52
CA GLU A 2 -21.29 -23.52 -10.02
C GLU A 2 -19.80 -23.47 -10.41
N LYS A 3 -19.35 -22.33 -10.94
CA LYS A 3 -17.96 -22.15 -11.34
C LYS A 3 -17.10 -22.00 -10.11
N LYS A 4 -15.94 -22.64 -10.08
CA LYS A 4 -14.97 -22.48 -9.00
C LYS A 4 -14.38 -21.06 -9.04
N PRO A 5 -14.42 -20.28 -7.93
CA PRO A 5 -13.85 -18.94 -7.91
C PRO A 5 -12.31 -18.97 -8.00
N PHE A 6 -11.75 -17.96 -8.66
CA PHE A 6 -10.31 -17.73 -8.74
C PHE A 6 -10.03 -16.23 -8.70
N TYR A 7 -9.31 -15.79 -7.67
CA TYR A 7 -8.91 -14.40 -7.49
C TYR A 7 -7.42 -14.23 -7.78
N ILE A 8 -7.08 -13.21 -8.58
CA ILE A 8 -5.71 -12.82 -8.85
C ILE A 8 -5.59 -11.30 -8.85
N THR A 9 -4.49 -10.78 -8.31
CA THR A 9 -4.21 -9.35 -8.29
C THR A 9 -2.76 -9.04 -8.64
N THR A 10 -2.52 -7.91 -9.29
CA THR A 10 -1.21 -7.27 -9.30
C THR A 10 -1.01 -6.52 -7.98
N PRO A 11 0.22 -6.08 -7.62
CA PRO A 11 0.35 -4.94 -6.72
C PRO A 11 -0.36 -3.73 -7.36
N ILE A 12 -0.89 -2.82 -6.53
CA ILE A 12 -1.33 -1.53 -7.02
C ILE A 12 -0.12 -0.63 -7.26
N TYR A 13 -0.11 0.07 -8.38
CA TYR A 13 1.06 0.81 -8.83
C TYR A 13 1.07 2.24 -8.33
N TYR A 14 2.24 2.71 -7.88
CA TYR A 14 2.40 4.08 -7.42
C TYR A 14 2.53 5.04 -8.62
N PRO A 15 1.55 5.96 -8.84
CA PRO A 15 1.47 6.76 -10.05
C PRO A 15 2.32 8.04 -9.95
N SER A 16 3.59 7.92 -9.56
CA SER A 16 4.52 9.06 -9.50
C SER A 16 5.06 9.50 -10.86
N GLY A 17 4.72 8.80 -11.92
CA GLY A 17 5.11 9.06 -13.30
C GLY A 17 4.50 8.08 -14.28
N ASN A 18 4.96 8.11 -15.53
CA ASN A 18 4.47 7.20 -16.57
C ASN A 18 4.79 5.73 -16.25
N PRO A 19 3.90 4.79 -16.61
CA PRO A 19 4.18 3.38 -16.49
C PRO A 19 5.37 2.96 -17.36
N HIS A 20 6.09 1.94 -16.92
CA HIS A 20 7.26 1.38 -17.60
C HIS A 20 7.19 -0.15 -17.67
N ILE A 21 8.17 -0.79 -18.32
CA ILE A 21 8.22 -2.24 -18.57
C ILE A 21 8.05 -3.09 -17.29
N GLY A 22 8.52 -2.61 -16.13
CA GLY A 22 8.34 -3.32 -14.85
C GLY A 22 6.88 -3.47 -14.45
N HIS A 23 6.05 -2.44 -14.68
CA HIS A 23 4.60 -2.52 -14.48
C HIS A 23 3.95 -3.50 -15.46
N CYS A 24 4.40 -3.48 -16.73
CA CYS A 24 3.90 -4.39 -17.75
C CYS A 24 4.17 -5.85 -17.42
N TYR A 25 5.38 -6.16 -16.95
CA TYR A 25 5.81 -7.53 -16.65
C TYR A 25 4.84 -8.21 -15.67
N THR A 26 4.58 -7.59 -14.52
CA THR A 26 3.68 -8.16 -13.51
C THR A 26 2.24 -8.27 -14.02
N THR A 27 1.77 -7.22 -14.72
CA THR A 27 0.38 -7.19 -15.21
C THR A 27 0.14 -8.25 -16.28
N VAL A 28 1.08 -8.45 -17.22
CA VAL A 28 0.98 -9.50 -18.26
C VAL A 28 1.02 -10.89 -17.65
N ALA A 29 1.86 -11.11 -16.62
CA ALA A 29 1.92 -12.39 -15.93
C ALA A 29 0.56 -12.73 -15.29
N CYS A 30 -0.04 -11.78 -14.56
CA CYS A 30 -1.36 -11.94 -13.96
C CYS A 30 -2.46 -12.14 -15.02
N ASP A 31 -2.44 -11.37 -16.12
CA ASP A 31 -3.41 -11.48 -17.21
C ASP A 31 -3.34 -12.86 -17.88
N SER A 32 -2.14 -13.37 -18.11
CA SER A 32 -1.95 -14.70 -18.70
C SER A 32 -2.57 -15.80 -17.84
N ILE A 33 -2.36 -15.73 -16.51
CA ILE A 33 -2.95 -16.67 -15.56
C ILE A 33 -4.48 -16.50 -15.51
N ALA A 34 -4.99 -15.27 -15.47
CA ALA A 34 -6.42 -14.98 -15.45
C ALA A 34 -7.12 -15.56 -16.68
N ARG A 35 -6.56 -15.33 -17.88
CA ARG A 35 -7.07 -15.88 -19.14
C ARG A 35 -7.06 -17.41 -19.14
N TYR A 36 -5.95 -18.02 -18.70
CA TYR A 36 -5.84 -19.48 -18.61
C TYR A 36 -6.92 -20.06 -17.69
N ARG A 37 -7.14 -19.45 -16.51
CA ARG A 37 -8.18 -19.89 -15.59
C ARG A 37 -9.59 -19.72 -16.14
N ARG A 38 -9.88 -18.63 -16.87
CA ARG A 38 -11.15 -18.45 -17.57
C ARG A 38 -11.39 -19.55 -18.63
N MET A 39 -10.34 -19.93 -19.38
CA MET A 39 -10.41 -21.03 -20.35
C MET A 39 -10.69 -22.39 -19.68
N GLN A 40 -10.24 -22.57 -18.43
CA GLN A 40 -10.55 -23.77 -17.63
C GLN A 40 -11.96 -23.73 -17.00
N GLY A 41 -12.74 -22.68 -17.23
CA GLY A 41 -14.11 -22.56 -16.72
C GLY A 41 -14.23 -22.01 -15.31
N TYR A 42 -13.16 -21.42 -14.73
CA TYR A 42 -13.24 -20.73 -13.43
C TYR A 42 -14.01 -19.41 -13.55
N ASP A 43 -14.62 -19.01 -12.43
CA ASP A 43 -15.10 -17.65 -12.22
C ASP A 43 -13.92 -16.80 -11.71
N VAL A 44 -13.39 -15.95 -12.60
CA VAL A 44 -12.13 -15.23 -12.36
C VAL A 44 -12.39 -13.78 -12.06
N MET A 45 -11.87 -13.30 -10.94
CA MET A 45 -11.74 -11.88 -10.62
C MET A 45 -10.26 -11.49 -10.71
N PHE A 46 -9.92 -10.63 -11.67
CA PHE A 46 -8.58 -10.05 -11.84
C PHE A 46 -8.59 -8.56 -11.45
N LEU A 47 -7.91 -8.23 -10.34
CA LEU A 47 -7.77 -6.89 -9.81
C LEU A 47 -6.41 -6.29 -10.19
N THR A 48 -6.41 -5.04 -10.61
CA THR A 48 -5.23 -4.17 -10.69
C THR A 48 -5.60 -2.76 -10.23
N GLY A 49 -4.65 -1.85 -10.12
CA GLY A 49 -4.99 -0.49 -9.69
C GLY A 49 -3.79 0.40 -9.40
N THR A 50 -4.07 1.50 -8.72
CA THR A 50 -3.08 2.53 -8.36
C THR A 50 -3.16 2.91 -6.89
N ASP A 51 -1.98 3.05 -6.26
CA ASP A 51 -1.77 3.59 -4.92
C ASP A 51 -1.46 5.09 -5.06
N GLU A 52 -2.43 5.96 -4.73
CA GLU A 52 -2.46 7.35 -5.17
C GLU A 52 -2.17 8.38 -4.09
N HIS A 53 -1.98 7.96 -2.84
CA HIS A 53 -1.74 8.85 -1.71
C HIS A 53 -0.24 9.03 -1.40
N GLY A 54 0.07 10.02 -0.57
CA GLY A 54 1.40 10.25 0.00
C GLY A 54 2.10 11.51 -0.49
N LEU A 55 3.15 11.88 0.24
CA LEU A 55 3.92 13.10 0.06
C LEU A 55 4.47 13.29 -1.36
N LYS A 56 5.01 12.23 -1.96
CA LYS A 56 5.60 12.33 -3.31
C LYS A 56 4.58 12.70 -4.39
N ILE A 57 3.33 12.26 -4.26
CA ILE A 57 2.25 12.68 -5.16
C ILE A 57 1.89 14.16 -4.92
N GLU A 58 1.80 14.57 -3.65
CA GLU A 58 1.54 15.97 -3.28
C GLU A 58 2.62 16.91 -3.87
N GLN A 59 3.90 16.54 -3.74
CA GLN A 59 5.03 17.28 -4.33
C GLN A 59 4.96 17.34 -5.85
N LYS A 60 4.70 16.20 -6.52
CA LYS A 60 4.59 16.14 -7.99
C LYS A 60 3.43 16.96 -8.54
N ALA A 61 2.32 17.01 -7.82
CA ALA A 61 1.19 17.87 -8.16
C ALA A 61 1.55 19.35 -8.02
N ALA A 62 2.21 19.73 -6.90
CA ALA A 62 2.67 21.10 -6.67
C ALA A 62 3.68 21.56 -7.72
N GLU A 63 4.65 20.70 -8.13
CA GLU A 63 5.58 20.98 -9.22
C GLU A 63 4.87 21.31 -10.54
N LYS A 64 3.70 20.72 -10.78
CA LYS A 64 2.87 20.97 -11.98
C LYS A 64 1.82 22.06 -11.81
N GLY A 65 1.68 22.63 -10.62
CA GLY A 65 0.67 23.64 -10.33
C GLY A 65 -0.77 23.14 -10.38
N VAL A 66 -0.99 21.84 -10.07
CA VAL A 66 -2.32 21.19 -10.06
C VAL A 66 -2.59 20.57 -8.69
N THR A 67 -3.83 20.18 -8.43
CA THR A 67 -4.16 19.41 -7.22
C THR A 67 -3.63 17.98 -7.32
N PRO A 68 -3.34 17.29 -6.19
CA PRO A 68 -2.94 15.89 -6.19
C PRO A 68 -3.95 14.98 -6.91
N LYS A 69 -5.24 15.24 -6.75
CA LYS A 69 -6.31 14.49 -7.44
C LYS A 69 -6.24 14.63 -8.96
N GLU A 70 -6.10 15.87 -9.46
CA GLU A 70 -5.95 16.12 -10.90
C GLU A 70 -4.68 15.45 -11.45
N TYR A 71 -3.58 15.51 -10.69
CA TYR A 71 -2.34 14.86 -11.07
C TYR A 71 -2.50 13.34 -11.25
N VAL A 72 -3.06 12.64 -10.24
CA VAL A 72 -3.24 11.19 -10.33
C VAL A 72 -4.28 10.79 -11.37
N ASP A 73 -5.33 11.60 -11.58
CA ASP A 73 -6.32 11.37 -12.64
C ASP A 73 -5.68 11.34 -14.04
N GLU A 74 -4.72 12.23 -14.30
CA GLU A 74 -4.00 12.25 -15.58
C GLU A 74 -3.03 11.04 -15.70
N VAL A 75 -2.30 10.72 -14.64
CA VAL A 75 -1.37 9.58 -14.68
C VAL A 75 -2.13 8.26 -14.83
N VAL A 76 -3.24 8.08 -14.15
CA VAL A 76 -4.09 6.88 -14.26
C VAL A 76 -4.59 6.66 -15.69
N LYS A 77 -4.90 7.74 -16.43
CA LYS A 77 -5.26 7.62 -17.85
C LYS A 77 -4.14 6.96 -18.66
N THR A 78 -2.87 7.25 -18.34
CA THR A 78 -1.74 6.65 -19.05
C THR A 78 -1.61 5.15 -18.75
N PHE A 79 -1.84 4.74 -17.48
CA PHE A 79 -1.89 3.31 -17.11
C PHE A 79 -3.03 2.59 -17.84
N LYS A 80 -4.25 3.12 -17.79
CA LYS A 80 -5.41 2.51 -18.46
C LYS A 80 -5.22 2.43 -19.97
N LYS A 81 -4.61 3.46 -20.58
CA LYS A 81 -4.27 3.46 -22.01
C LYS A 81 -3.27 2.36 -22.35
N LEU A 82 -2.22 2.19 -21.52
CA LEU A 82 -1.24 1.13 -21.71
C LEU A 82 -1.87 -0.25 -21.58
N TRP A 83 -2.72 -0.49 -20.54
CA TRP A 83 -3.44 -1.75 -20.38
C TRP A 83 -4.36 -2.06 -21.55
N SER A 84 -4.99 -1.04 -22.12
CA SER A 84 -5.80 -1.18 -23.35
C SER A 84 -4.94 -1.60 -24.55
N TYR A 85 -3.78 -0.98 -24.77
CA TYR A 85 -2.85 -1.38 -25.83
C TYR A 85 -2.35 -2.82 -25.68
N MET A 86 -2.12 -3.26 -24.46
CA MET A 86 -1.66 -4.61 -24.14
C MET A 86 -2.81 -5.61 -24.07
N ASN A 87 -4.05 -5.17 -24.29
CA ASN A 87 -5.26 -6.00 -24.21
C ASN A 87 -5.38 -6.73 -22.87
N ILE A 88 -5.04 -6.06 -21.76
CA ILE A 88 -5.14 -6.62 -20.41
C ILE A 88 -6.61 -6.79 -20.01
N SER A 89 -6.96 -7.98 -19.53
CA SER A 89 -8.35 -8.41 -19.26
C SER A 89 -8.73 -8.30 -17.78
N TYR A 90 -8.28 -7.24 -17.08
CA TYR A 90 -8.68 -7.01 -15.68
C TYR A 90 -10.20 -6.78 -15.57
N ASP A 91 -10.78 -7.28 -14.49
CA ASP A 91 -12.20 -7.10 -14.20
C ASP A 91 -12.43 -5.82 -13.39
N ARG A 92 -11.49 -5.46 -12.51
CA ARG A 92 -11.59 -4.26 -11.68
C ARG A 92 -10.25 -3.50 -11.63
N TYR A 93 -10.36 -2.17 -11.76
CA TYR A 93 -9.26 -1.24 -11.55
C TYR A 93 -9.57 -0.42 -10.30
N ILE A 94 -8.86 -0.70 -9.20
CA ILE A 94 -9.04 0.00 -7.93
C ILE A 94 -8.13 1.22 -7.86
N ARG A 95 -8.65 2.29 -7.30
CA ARG A 95 -7.89 3.49 -6.97
C ARG A 95 -8.01 3.75 -5.46
N THR A 96 -6.91 4.05 -4.78
CA THR A 96 -7.00 4.37 -3.35
C THR A 96 -7.74 5.69 -3.09
N THR A 97 -7.96 6.50 -4.12
CA THR A 97 -8.79 7.72 -4.10
C THR A 97 -10.29 7.48 -4.39
N ASP A 98 -10.73 6.25 -4.64
CA ASP A 98 -12.14 5.93 -4.79
C ASP A 98 -12.86 6.02 -3.44
N ASP A 99 -14.07 6.61 -3.40
CA ASP A 99 -14.82 6.86 -2.16
C ASP A 99 -15.03 5.57 -1.35
N TYR A 100 -15.42 4.46 -2.00
CA TYR A 100 -15.63 3.18 -1.32
C TYR A 100 -14.34 2.64 -0.68
N HIS A 101 -13.16 2.90 -1.28
CA HIS A 101 -11.87 2.54 -0.69
C HIS A 101 -11.60 3.38 0.57
N ILE A 102 -11.74 4.69 0.45
CA ILE A 102 -11.54 5.64 1.56
C ILE A 102 -12.43 5.26 2.76
N GLU A 103 -13.72 5.08 2.54
CA GLU A 103 -14.67 4.70 3.59
C GLU A 103 -14.31 3.38 4.25
N THR A 104 -13.89 2.39 3.46
CA THR A 104 -13.53 1.08 4.01
C THR A 104 -12.25 1.13 4.81
N VAL A 105 -11.23 1.84 4.34
CA VAL A 105 -9.98 2.06 5.09
C VAL A 105 -10.26 2.77 6.42
N GLN A 106 -11.10 3.79 6.41
CA GLN A 106 -11.51 4.50 7.63
C GLN A 106 -12.22 3.58 8.62
N LYS A 107 -13.12 2.71 8.15
CA LYS A 107 -13.80 1.70 8.98
C LYS A 107 -12.81 0.70 9.57
N ILE A 108 -11.87 0.19 8.75
CA ILE A 108 -10.81 -0.74 9.20
C ILE A 108 -9.95 -0.07 10.27
N PHE A 109 -9.45 1.13 10.00
CA PHE A 109 -8.58 1.87 10.93
C PHE A 109 -9.28 2.10 12.28
N LYS A 110 -10.53 2.58 12.24
CA LYS A 110 -11.36 2.80 13.42
C LYS A 110 -11.60 1.49 14.20
N ALA A 111 -11.95 0.41 13.52
CA ALA A 111 -12.18 -0.89 14.16
C ALA A 111 -10.92 -1.46 14.82
N LEU A 112 -9.75 -1.29 14.20
CA LEU A 112 -8.48 -1.69 14.79
C LEU A 112 -8.12 -0.83 16.01
N TYR A 113 -8.39 0.46 15.95
CA TYR A 113 -8.22 1.38 17.07
C TYR A 113 -9.11 1.00 18.26
N ASP A 114 -10.41 0.80 18.02
CA ASP A 114 -11.38 0.43 19.06
C ASP A 114 -11.05 -0.92 19.73
N LYS A 115 -10.43 -1.83 18.99
CA LYS A 115 -9.95 -3.12 19.52
C LYS A 115 -8.59 -3.01 20.22
N GLY A 116 -7.96 -1.84 20.26
CA GLY A 116 -6.66 -1.60 20.88
C GLY A 116 -5.47 -2.17 20.09
N TYR A 117 -5.68 -2.55 18.82
CA TYR A 117 -4.58 -2.93 17.91
C TYR A 117 -3.90 -1.74 17.26
N ILE A 118 -4.52 -0.57 17.27
CA ILE A 118 -3.87 0.70 16.92
C ILE A 118 -3.80 1.56 18.17
N TYR A 119 -2.66 2.17 18.41
CA TYR A 119 -2.42 3.06 19.55
C TYR A 119 -1.62 4.29 19.12
N LYS A 120 -1.72 5.36 19.87
CA LYS A 120 -1.00 6.60 19.65
C LYS A 120 0.37 6.54 20.32
N GLY A 121 1.41 6.97 19.60
CA GLY A 121 2.78 6.99 20.07
C GLY A 121 3.60 8.08 19.39
N GLU A 122 4.92 8.02 19.54
CA GLU A 122 5.85 8.94 18.87
C GLU A 122 6.67 8.18 17.83
N TYR A 123 6.63 8.63 16.58
CA TYR A 123 7.58 8.21 15.57
C TYR A 123 8.85 9.04 15.71
N LYS A 124 10.00 8.37 15.79
CA LYS A 124 11.32 9.01 15.84
C LYS A 124 12.05 8.71 14.52
N GLY A 125 12.64 9.72 13.92
CA GLY A 125 13.37 9.53 12.67
C GLY A 125 14.23 10.74 12.35
N LYS A 126 14.96 10.64 11.24
CA LYS A 126 15.78 11.73 10.70
C LYS A 126 14.87 12.63 9.87
N TYR A 127 14.71 13.87 10.29
CA TYR A 127 13.81 14.84 9.68
C TYR A 127 14.57 15.84 8.82
N CYS A 128 14.15 15.98 7.58
CA CYS A 128 14.62 17.02 6.68
C CYS A 128 13.65 18.21 6.71
N THR A 129 14.05 19.30 7.34
CA THR A 129 13.22 20.50 7.45
C THR A 129 12.82 21.10 6.08
N PRO A 130 13.74 21.21 5.09
CA PRO A 130 13.37 21.77 3.79
C PRO A 130 12.40 20.89 2.97
N CYS A 131 12.44 19.56 3.15
CA CYS A 131 11.53 18.63 2.47
C CYS A 131 10.32 18.26 3.33
N GLU A 132 10.29 18.69 4.61
CA GLU A 132 9.27 18.36 5.59
C GLU A 132 9.02 16.84 5.70
N SER A 133 10.11 16.05 5.59
CA SER A 133 10.04 14.60 5.46
C SER A 133 10.88 13.88 6.50
N PHE A 134 10.32 12.77 7.02
CA PHE A 134 11.06 11.84 7.87
C PHE A 134 11.69 10.72 7.03
N TRP A 135 12.91 10.36 7.41
CA TRP A 135 13.70 9.31 6.80
C TRP A 135 14.19 8.32 7.86
N THR A 136 14.26 7.05 7.51
CA THR A 136 15.00 6.07 8.31
C THR A 136 16.49 6.21 8.01
N GLU A 137 17.35 5.74 8.90
CA GLU A 137 18.80 5.78 8.65
C GLU A 137 19.21 5.06 7.37
N SER A 138 18.50 3.97 7.03
CA SER A 138 18.75 3.21 5.79
C SER A 138 18.30 3.91 4.50
N GLN A 139 17.50 4.96 4.61
CA GLN A 139 17.03 5.75 3.47
C GLN A 139 17.87 6.99 3.19
N LEU A 140 18.74 7.38 4.13
CA LEU A 140 19.64 8.50 3.93
C LEU A 140 20.62 8.21 2.79
N ASP A 141 21.14 9.27 2.19
CA ASP A 141 22.19 9.12 1.19
C ASP A 141 23.52 8.66 1.83
N GLU A 142 24.52 8.39 1.00
CA GLU A 142 25.86 7.92 1.43
C GLU A 142 26.60 8.88 2.39
N ASN A 143 26.14 10.14 2.49
CA ASN A 143 26.67 11.15 3.41
C ASN A 143 25.80 11.29 4.68
N GLY A 144 24.76 10.47 4.84
CA GLY A 144 23.82 10.59 5.96
C GLY A 144 22.85 11.77 5.83
N CYS A 145 22.69 12.30 4.63
CA CYS A 145 21.83 13.44 4.32
C CYS A 145 20.48 13.00 3.70
N CYS A 146 19.58 13.96 3.53
CA CYS A 146 18.29 13.75 2.90
C CYS A 146 18.47 13.24 1.46
N PRO A 147 17.86 12.11 1.05
CA PRO A 147 18.03 11.55 -0.29
C PRO A 147 17.44 12.41 -1.41
N GLU A 148 16.56 13.36 -1.09
CA GLU A 148 15.92 14.22 -2.08
C GLU A 148 16.66 15.55 -2.31
N CYS A 149 17.08 16.21 -1.24
CA CYS A 149 17.71 17.55 -1.35
C CYS A 149 19.16 17.59 -0.91
N HIS A 150 19.71 16.46 -0.46
CA HIS A 150 21.10 16.28 0.01
C HIS A 150 21.53 17.23 1.15
N ARG A 151 20.56 17.76 1.92
CA ARG A 151 20.81 18.59 3.10
C ARG A 151 20.84 17.75 4.36
N GLU A 152 21.49 18.27 5.38
CA GLU A 152 21.54 17.66 6.69
C GLU A 152 20.14 17.39 7.26
N VAL A 153 19.99 16.27 7.92
CA VAL A 153 18.77 15.88 8.64
C VAL A 153 19.00 15.97 10.15
N THR A 154 17.95 16.29 10.88
CA THR A 154 17.98 16.36 12.34
C THR A 154 17.14 15.25 12.95
N GLU A 155 17.44 14.82 14.15
CA GLU A 155 16.54 13.94 14.89
C GLU A 155 15.27 14.70 15.26
N ALA A 156 14.13 14.14 14.91
CA ALA A 156 12.83 14.71 15.23
C ALA A 156 11.85 13.61 15.66
N LYS A 157 10.79 14.05 16.30
CA LYS A 157 9.70 13.19 16.75
C LYS A 157 8.39 13.72 16.15
N GLU A 158 7.58 12.79 15.69
CA GLU A 158 6.24 13.06 15.20
C GLU A 158 5.24 12.20 15.97
N GLU A 159 4.13 12.79 16.41
CA GLU A 159 3.01 12.02 16.91
C GLU A 159 2.42 11.18 15.79
N ALA A 160 2.24 9.89 16.02
CA ALA A 160 1.71 8.97 15.02
C ALA A 160 0.90 7.85 15.67
N TYR A 161 0.07 7.20 14.87
CA TYR A 161 -0.58 5.94 15.24
C TYR A 161 0.26 4.76 14.79
N PHE A 162 0.30 3.73 15.65
CA PHE A 162 1.05 2.49 15.44
C PHE A 162 0.10 1.30 15.46
N PHE A 163 0.27 0.38 14.53
CA PHE A 163 -0.40 -0.91 14.53
C PHE A 163 0.46 -1.95 15.25
N LYS A 164 -0.12 -2.62 16.25
CA LYS A 164 0.54 -3.66 17.06
C LYS A 164 0.78 -4.94 16.25
N MET A 165 1.67 -4.86 15.27
CA MET A 165 2.03 -6.01 14.44
C MET A 165 2.68 -7.11 15.26
N SER A 166 3.43 -6.75 16.32
CA SER A 166 4.03 -7.65 17.31
C SER A 166 3.02 -8.63 17.92
N SER A 167 1.78 -8.19 18.16
CA SER A 167 0.70 -9.04 18.71
C SER A 167 0.25 -10.17 17.78
N PHE A 168 0.66 -10.16 16.53
CA PHE A 168 0.27 -11.16 15.52
C PHE A 168 1.41 -12.13 15.17
N ALA A 169 2.60 -11.97 15.77
CA ALA A 169 3.81 -12.72 15.40
C ALA A 169 3.59 -14.24 15.43
N GLU A 170 3.09 -14.79 16.54
CA GLU A 170 2.83 -16.23 16.68
C GLU A 170 1.83 -16.76 15.65
N ARG A 171 0.76 -15.99 15.39
CA ARG A 171 -0.27 -16.37 14.42
C ARG A 171 0.28 -16.37 12.99
N ILE A 172 1.13 -15.37 12.67
CA ILE A 172 1.77 -15.28 11.35
C ILE A 172 2.78 -16.41 11.19
N GLU A 173 3.59 -16.71 12.21
CA GLU A 173 4.54 -17.82 12.18
C GLU A 173 3.84 -19.14 11.88
N LYS A 174 2.76 -19.48 12.60
CA LYS A 174 1.96 -20.67 12.33
C LYS A 174 1.42 -20.69 10.91
N LEU A 175 0.87 -19.58 10.43
CA LEU A 175 0.35 -19.47 9.06
C LEU A 175 1.43 -19.78 8.02
N LEU A 176 2.65 -19.27 8.21
CA LEU A 176 3.77 -19.43 7.27
C LEU A 176 4.41 -20.81 7.33
N THR A 177 4.45 -21.44 8.52
CA THR A 177 5.15 -22.73 8.73
C THR A 177 4.25 -23.92 8.58
N GLU A 178 2.98 -23.83 8.99
CA GLU A 178 2.05 -24.95 9.05
C GLU A 178 1.11 -25.03 7.84
N THR A 179 1.11 -24.04 6.97
CA THR A 179 0.24 -24.00 5.78
C THR A 179 1.02 -23.72 4.50
N ASP A 180 0.36 -23.85 3.35
CA ASP A 180 0.88 -23.48 2.04
C ASP A 180 0.49 -22.03 1.64
N TYR A 181 0.21 -21.16 2.63
CA TYR A 181 -0.23 -19.80 2.42
C TYR A 181 0.78 -18.96 1.60
N LEU A 182 2.07 -19.14 1.88
CA LEU A 182 3.14 -18.47 1.14
C LEU A 182 4.01 -19.48 0.39
N GLN A 183 4.17 -19.26 -0.93
CA GLN A 183 5.00 -20.08 -1.80
C GLN A 183 6.03 -19.18 -2.55
N PRO A 184 7.23 -19.69 -2.83
CA PRO A 184 7.78 -20.99 -2.39
C PRO A 184 8.13 -21.00 -0.89
N LYS A 185 8.19 -22.17 -0.27
CA LYS A 185 8.48 -22.32 1.17
C LYS A 185 9.77 -21.66 1.64
N THR A 186 10.75 -21.49 0.76
CA THR A 186 11.98 -20.74 1.05
C THR A 186 11.69 -19.31 1.47
N ARG A 187 10.70 -18.64 0.87
CA ARG A 187 10.27 -17.30 1.25
C ARG A 187 9.60 -17.25 2.61
N ALA A 188 8.80 -18.26 2.94
CA ALA A 188 8.23 -18.37 4.28
C ALA A 188 9.32 -18.51 5.34
N THR A 189 10.32 -19.36 5.10
CA THR A 189 11.48 -19.53 5.99
C THR A 189 12.30 -18.24 6.16
N GLU A 190 12.55 -17.50 5.05
CA GLU A 190 13.23 -16.21 5.10
C GLU A 190 12.47 -15.19 5.96
N LEU A 191 11.14 -15.08 5.79
CA LEU A 191 10.31 -14.16 6.58
C LEU A 191 10.32 -14.52 8.07
N VAL A 192 10.20 -15.80 8.41
CA VAL A 192 10.25 -16.27 9.80
C VAL A 192 11.60 -15.94 10.42
N ASN A 193 12.70 -16.23 9.74
CA ASN A 193 14.05 -16.03 10.29
C ASN A 193 14.45 -14.55 10.39
N ASN A 194 14.05 -13.74 9.41
CA ASN A 194 14.52 -12.35 9.32
C ASN A 194 13.62 -11.34 10.04
N PHE A 195 12.33 -11.66 10.25
CA PHE A 195 11.38 -10.72 10.83
C PHE A 195 10.65 -11.25 12.06
N ILE A 196 10.21 -12.52 12.07
CA ILE A 196 9.39 -13.04 13.17
C ILE A 196 10.26 -13.42 14.36
N LYS A 197 11.32 -14.21 14.15
CA LYS A 197 12.21 -14.65 15.23
C LYS A 197 12.97 -13.52 15.93
N PRO A 198 13.45 -12.47 15.23
CA PRO A 198 14.04 -11.31 15.89
C PRO A 198 13.01 -10.47 16.67
N GLY A 199 11.72 -10.64 16.39
CA GLY A 199 10.60 -9.88 16.93
C GLY A 199 10.01 -8.92 15.90
N LEU A 200 8.71 -9.01 15.66
CA LEU A 200 8.00 -8.05 14.82
C LEU A 200 7.88 -6.71 15.54
N GLU A 201 8.32 -5.64 14.90
CA GLU A 201 8.12 -4.29 15.38
C GLU A 201 6.72 -3.78 15.02
N ASP A 202 6.19 -2.89 15.85
CA ASP A 202 4.92 -2.23 15.60
C ASP A 202 5.08 -1.22 14.44
N LEU A 203 4.09 -1.18 13.57
CA LEU A 203 4.17 -0.45 12.32
C LEU A 203 3.52 0.92 12.43
N CYS A 204 4.24 1.98 12.07
CA CYS A 204 3.68 3.32 11.97
C CYS A 204 2.63 3.36 10.84
N VAL A 205 1.40 3.74 11.16
CA VAL A 205 0.24 3.67 10.25
C VAL A 205 -0.47 5.00 10.05
N SER A 206 0.08 6.10 10.56
CA SER A 206 -0.40 7.46 10.26
C SER A 206 0.73 8.46 10.16
N ARG A 207 0.45 9.61 9.54
CA ARG A 207 1.34 10.76 9.41
C ARG A 207 0.60 12.06 9.62
N THR A 208 1.36 13.11 10.03
CA THR A 208 0.88 14.49 10.13
C THR A 208 1.64 15.45 9.18
N THR A 209 2.75 14.99 8.60
CA THR A 209 3.68 15.79 7.79
C THR A 209 3.19 16.09 6.38
N PHE A 210 2.16 15.41 5.90
CA PHE A 210 1.51 15.69 4.61
C PHE A 210 -0.01 15.54 4.73
N LYS A 211 -0.75 16.11 3.77
CA LYS A 211 -2.22 16.15 3.81
C LYS A 211 -2.89 15.26 2.77
N TRP A 212 -2.17 14.88 1.71
CA TRP A 212 -2.70 14.03 0.66
C TRP A 212 -2.72 12.56 1.09
N GLY A 213 -3.79 12.17 1.74
CA GLY A 213 -4.03 10.84 2.29
C GLY A 213 -5.45 10.70 2.82
N ILE A 214 -5.81 9.53 3.29
CA ILE A 214 -7.12 9.26 3.89
C ILE A 214 -7.14 9.83 5.31
N PRO A 215 -8.04 10.78 5.65
CA PRO A 215 -8.12 11.34 6.99
C PRO A 215 -8.52 10.30 8.03
N VAL A 216 -7.89 10.34 9.21
CA VAL A 216 -8.32 9.57 10.37
C VAL A 216 -9.59 10.21 10.93
N THR A 217 -10.71 9.47 10.95
CA THR A 217 -12.05 10.03 11.23
C THR A 217 -12.25 10.64 12.63
N PHE A 218 -11.41 10.27 13.58
CA PHE A 218 -11.47 10.74 14.97
C PHE A 218 -10.27 11.61 15.38
N ASP A 219 -9.35 11.89 14.44
CA ASP A 219 -8.19 12.76 14.65
C ASP A 219 -7.76 13.37 13.31
N ASP A 220 -8.28 14.53 12.98
CA ASP A 220 -8.15 15.23 11.70
C ASP A 220 -6.73 15.74 11.38
N LYS A 221 -5.84 15.71 12.39
CA LYS A 221 -4.42 16.02 12.18
C LYS A 221 -3.67 14.92 11.44
N HIS A 222 -4.19 13.70 11.48
CA HIS A 222 -3.54 12.51 10.94
C HIS A 222 -4.18 12.05 9.63
N VAL A 223 -3.36 11.62 8.70
CA VAL A 223 -3.76 10.82 7.55
C VAL A 223 -3.27 9.39 7.72
N VAL A 224 -4.04 8.42 7.22
CA VAL A 224 -3.65 7.02 7.21
C VAL A 224 -2.41 6.84 6.34
N TYR A 225 -1.40 6.13 6.85
CA TYR A 225 -0.16 5.89 6.13
C TYR A 225 -0.27 4.61 5.28
N VAL A 226 0.52 4.58 4.22
CA VAL A 226 0.50 3.64 3.09
C VAL A 226 0.14 2.19 3.41
N TRP A 227 0.59 1.63 4.54
CA TRP A 227 0.42 0.21 4.83
C TRP A 227 -1.03 -0.23 4.99
N ILE A 228 -1.83 0.52 5.76
CA ILE A 228 -3.27 0.20 5.89
C ILE A 228 -4.02 0.64 4.63
N ASP A 229 -3.68 1.80 4.08
CA ASP A 229 -4.29 2.31 2.85
C ASP A 229 -4.10 1.33 1.69
N ALA A 230 -2.87 1.14 1.25
CA ALA A 230 -2.56 0.34 0.07
C ALA A 230 -2.93 -1.15 0.23
N LEU A 231 -2.62 -1.78 1.37
CA LEU A 231 -2.86 -3.21 1.54
C LEU A 231 -4.34 -3.57 1.69
N SER A 232 -5.18 -2.62 2.15
CA SER A 232 -6.62 -2.86 2.25
C SER A 232 -7.29 -3.15 0.91
N ASN A 233 -6.72 -2.66 -0.21
CA ASN A 233 -7.27 -2.93 -1.54
C ASN A 233 -7.40 -4.43 -1.87
N LEU A 234 -6.50 -5.25 -1.35
CA LEU A 234 -6.49 -6.70 -1.59
C LEU A 234 -7.71 -7.42 -0.99
N SER A 235 -8.35 -6.82 0.01
CA SER A 235 -9.47 -7.41 0.76
C SER A 235 -10.80 -6.70 0.53
N LEU A 236 -10.81 -5.52 -0.09
CA LEU A 236 -12.03 -4.70 -0.24
C LEU A 236 -13.14 -5.40 -1.00
N ILE A 237 -12.83 -6.27 -1.95
CA ILE A 237 -13.80 -7.06 -2.71
C ILE A 237 -14.62 -7.96 -1.79
N HIS A 238 -14.02 -8.46 -0.70
CA HIS A 238 -14.66 -9.37 0.25
C HIS A 238 -15.38 -8.62 1.39
N ILE A 239 -14.96 -7.40 1.70
CA ILE A 239 -15.51 -6.61 2.81
C ILE A 239 -16.82 -5.90 2.42
N SER A 240 -16.95 -5.50 1.15
CA SER A 240 -18.13 -4.80 0.64
C SER A 240 -19.35 -5.71 0.44
N GLU A 241 -19.19 -7.02 0.46
CA GLU A 241 -20.28 -7.99 0.27
C GLU A 241 -20.87 -8.54 1.59
N THR A 242 -20.31 -8.13 2.74
CA THR A 242 -20.73 -8.66 4.08
C THR A 242 -21.47 -7.63 4.95
N THR A 243 -21.98 -6.54 4.37
CA THR A 243 -22.81 -5.55 5.07
C THR A 243 -24.24 -5.52 4.57
#